data_1c8daad0183bb58c9000d92ef979ad3b
#
_entry.id   1c8daad0183bb58c9000d92ef979ad3b
#
_cell.length_a   1.000
_cell.length_b   1.000
_cell.length_c   1.000
_cell.angle_alpha   90.00
_cell.angle_beta   90.00
_cell.angle_gamma   90.00
#
_symmetry.space_group_name_H-M   'P 1'
#
loop_
_entity.id
_entity.type
_entity.pdbx_description
1 polymer ?
#
loop_
_entity_poly.entity_id
_entity_poly.type
_entity_poly.pdbx_seq_one_letter_code
_entity_poly.pdbx_strand_id
1 'polypeptide(L)'
;QMCIRDSIWMVGCMLLSLGAKAQQVVKLDLQRTIEIANDSSLSAFRYQNLYLSGYWEYRTYKANRLPSLTLDLTPAKYYRYITQRYDSNEDMDVYREQQMFSASGGLSIKQNLDWTGGTFYIDSELDFMRNFGDSKSTQYSSIPVRVGYQQSLLGYNAFRWDRKIEPLKYEKVKKQFIYNTEMVSEEAVTYFFALAMAQADYRLAEENVASSDTLYSIGLQRHKIAAISRADLLTLQLDKVNAHNTLQNAQIALKRAMFSLASFLNLDKNTVIELDIPGRPTGKMI
;
A
#
# COMPACT_ATOMS: atom_id res chain seq x y z
N GLN A 1 -46.49 10.83 -34.39
CA GLN A 1 -45.42 11.83 -34.66
C GLN A 1 -45.09 12.75 -33.47
N MET A 2 -45.60 12.48 -32.26
CA MET A 2 -45.32 13.29 -31.05
C MET A 2 -44.26 12.73 -30.08
N CYS A 3 -43.77 11.51 -30.26
CA CYS A 3 -42.80 10.90 -29.29
C CYS A 3 -41.31 11.09 -29.61
N ILE A 4 -40.94 11.53 -30.82
CA ILE A 4 -39.52 11.63 -31.23
C ILE A 4 -38.94 13.01 -30.84
N ARG A 5 -39.78 14.05 -30.78
CA ARG A 5 -39.35 15.44 -30.50
C ARG A 5 -39.02 15.69 -29.03
N ASP A 6 -39.68 14.98 -28.13
CA ASP A 6 -39.44 15.09 -26.66
C ASP A 6 -38.20 14.29 -26.21
N SER A 7 -37.88 13.19 -26.89
CA SER A 7 -36.66 12.40 -26.63
C SER A 7 -35.40 13.15 -27.03
N ILE A 8 -35.42 13.98 -28.07
CA ILE A 8 -34.25 14.77 -28.48
C ILE A 8 -33.96 15.92 -27.51
N TRP A 9 -35.00 16.50 -26.90
CA TRP A 9 -34.84 17.52 -25.85
C TRP A 9 -34.31 16.96 -24.56
N MET A 10 -34.75 15.76 -24.16
CA MET A 10 -34.22 15.06 -22.97
C MET A 10 -32.73 14.65 -23.12
N VAL A 11 -32.32 14.16 -24.29
CA VAL A 11 -30.92 13.83 -24.58
C VAL A 11 -30.05 15.10 -24.67
N GLY A 12 -30.59 16.19 -25.22
CA GLY A 12 -29.91 17.48 -25.26
C GLY A 12 -29.68 18.11 -23.88
N CYS A 13 -30.64 18.01 -22.95
CA CYS A 13 -30.45 18.43 -21.55
C CYS A 13 -29.48 17.51 -20.76
N MET A 14 -29.43 16.23 -21.09
CA MET A 14 -28.49 15.29 -20.41
C MET A 14 -27.04 15.48 -20.88
N LEU A 15 -26.82 15.98 -22.10
CA LEU A 15 -25.48 16.28 -22.62
C LEU A 15 -24.92 17.63 -22.13
N LEU A 16 -25.79 18.56 -21.67
CA LEU A 16 -25.35 19.85 -21.13
C LEU A 16 -24.95 19.81 -19.64
N SER A 17 -25.22 18.71 -18.95
CA SER A 17 -24.77 18.49 -17.55
C SER A 17 -23.35 17.92 -17.44
N LEU A 18 -22.65 17.65 -18.53
CA LEU A 18 -21.28 17.21 -18.57
C LEU A 18 -20.31 18.40 -18.43
N GLY A 19 -20.07 18.80 -17.18
CA GLY A 19 -18.73 19.22 -16.82
C GLY A 19 -18.39 20.69 -16.74
N ALA A 20 -19.11 21.47 -16.00
CA ALA A 20 -18.43 22.56 -15.27
C ALA A 20 -17.86 21.94 -13.98
N LYS A 21 -16.70 21.29 -14.04
CA LYS A 21 -15.89 21.08 -12.84
C LYS A 21 -15.45 22.47 -12.38
N ALA A 22 -16.22 23.06 -11.47
CA ALA A 22 -15.81 24.26 -10.78
C ALA A 22 -14.44 23.97 -10.13
N GLN A 23 -13.47 24.82 -10.40
CA GLN A 23 -12.14 24.74 -9.80
C GLN A 23 -12.33 24.93 -8.30
N GLN A 24 -12.17 23.85 -7.54
CA GLN A 24 -12.43 23.85 -6.11
C GLN A 24 -11.26 24.55 -5.42
N VAL A 25 -11.52 25.70 -4.81
CA VAL A 25 -10.54 26.41 -3.98
C VAL A 25 -10.62 25.84 -2.57
N VAL A 26 -9.54 25.26 -2.10
CA VAL A 26 -9.42 24.70 -0.74
C VAL A 26 -8.48 25.59 0.06
N LYS A 27 -9.00 26.13 1.17
CA LYS A 27 -8.18 26.86 2.13
C LYS A 27 -7.61 25.88 3.13
N LEU A 28 -6.28 25.88 3.26
CA LEU A 28 -5.55 24.99 4.16
C LEU A 28 -4.72 25.81 5.15
N ASP A 29 -4.90 25.54 6.42
CA ASP A 29 -3.95 25.88 7.46
C ASP A 29 -2.99 24.71 7.73
N LEU A 30 -1.95 24.94 8.54
CA LEU A 30 -0.96 23.91 8.83
C LEU A 30 -1.57 22.71 9.56
N GLN A 31 -2.44 22.97 10.55
CA GLN A 31 -3.06 21.91 11.34
C GLN A 31 -3.98 21.04 10.49
N ARG A 32 -4.79 21.67 9.66
CA ARG A 32 -5.70 20.97 8.74
C ARG A 32 -4.95 20.16 7.69
N THR A 33 -3.81 20.67 7.23
CA THR A 33 -2.94 19.94 6.28
C THR A 33 -2.40 18.66 6.91
N ILE A 34 -1.94 18.70 8.16
CA ILE A 34 -1.46 17.53 8.90
C ILE A 34 -2.60 16.52 9.12
N GLU A 35 -3.79 16.98 9.49
CA GLU A 35 -4.96 16.11 9.67
C GLU A 35 -5.32 15.36 8.38
N ILE A 36 -5.46 16.09 7.28
CA ILE A 36 -5.75 15.48 5.96
C ILE A 36 -4.64 14.53 5.53
N ALA A 37 -3.37 14.87 5.77
CA ALA A 37 -2.25 14.00 5.45
C ALA A 37 -2.32 12.66 6.19
N ASN A 38 -2.64 12.69 7.48
CA ASN A 38 -2.76 11.49 8.30
C ASN A 38 -4.01 10.65 7.96
N ASP A 39 -5.09 11.27 7.48
CA ASP A 39 -6.32 10.58 7.15
C ASP A 39 -6.36 10.06 5.70
N SER A 40 -5.85 10.83 4.75
CA SER A 40 -6.11 10.61 3.33
C SER A 40 -4.87 10.36 2.47
N SER A 41 -3.66 10.59 2.99
CA SER A 41 -2.44 10.40 2.19
C SER A 41 -2.18 8.91 1.90
N LEU A 42 -1.58 8.66 0.74
CA LEU A 42 -1.15 7.30 0.36
C LEU A 42 -0.15 6.72 1.35
N SER A 43 0.72 7.54 1.91
CA SER A 43 1.69 7.16 2.95
C SER A 43 0.98 6.70 4.22
N ALA A 44 -0.01 7.44 4.72
CA ALA A 44 -0.80 7.07 5.89
C ALA A 44 -1.55 5.73 5.67
N PHE A 45 -2.21 5.57 4.53
CA PHE A 45 -2.87 4.31 4.16
C PHE A 45 -1.90 3.13 4.14
N ARG A 46 -0.70 3.30 3.57
CA ARG A 46 0.35 2.28 3.55
C ARG A 46 0.78 1.89 4.96
N TYR A 47 1.02 2.84 5.83
CA TYR A 47 1.48 2.57 7.20
C TYR A 47 0.41 1.93 8.07
N GLN A 48 -0.86 2.30 7.86
CA GLN A 48 -1.99 1.64 8.50
C GLN A 48 -2.10 0.17 8.09
N ASN A 49 -1.93 -0.15 6.80
CA ASN A 49 -1.93 -1.53 6.33
C ASN A 49 -0.73 -2.34 6.84
N LEU A 50 0.45 -1.73 6.97
CA LEU A 50 1.61 -2.39 7.59
C LEU A 50 1.36 -2.70 9.07
N TYR A 51 0.73 -1.80 9.81
CA TYR A 51 0.31 -2.05 11.19
C TYR A 51 -0.70 -3.19 11.28
N LEU A 52 -1.73 -3.20 10.42
CA LEU A 52 -2.72 -4.28 10.36
C LEU A 52 -2.08 -5.63 10.03
N SER A 53 -1.13 -5.67 9.11
CA SER A 53 -0.36 -6.89 8.80
C SER A 53 0.33 -7.44 10.04
N GLY A 54 1.10 -6.61 10.75
CA GLY A 54 1.77 -7.04 11.97
C GLY A 54 0.82 -7.41 13.13
N TYR A 55 -0.35 -6.76 13.20
CA TYR A 55 -1.40 -7.14 14.14
C TYR A 55 -1.94 -8.55 13.84
N TRP A 56 -2.23 -8.84 12.57
CA TRP A 56 -2.72 -10.16 12.16
C TRP A 56 -1.67 -11.25 12.26
N GLU A 57 -0.39 -10.95 12.00
CA GLU A 57 0.73 -11.86 12.25
C GLU A 57 0.77 -12.27 13.73
N TYR A 58 0.69 -11.31 14.64
CA TYR A 58 0.65 -11.58 16.06
C TYR A 58 -0.60 -12.38 16.49
N ARG A 59 -1.78 -12.09 15.88
CA ARG A 59 -2.99 -12.89 16.12
C ARG A 59 -2.87 -14.31 15.60
N THR A 60 -2.27 -14.50 14.43
CA THR A 60 -1.99 -15.82 13.85
C THR A 60 -1.03 -16.61 14.76
N TYR A 61 0.00 -15.95 15.25
CA TYR A 61 0.90 -16.58 16.25
C TYR A 61 0.12 -17.05 17.48
N LYS A 62 -0.77 -16.23 18.04
CA LYS A 62 -1.61 -16.62 19.19
C LYS A 62 -2.54 -17.78 18.86
N ALA A 63 -3.15 -17.78 17.68
CA ALA A 63 -4.03 -18.85 17.25
C ALA A 63 -3.29 -20.17 17.04
N ASN A 64 -2.10 -20.15 16.48
CA ASN A 64 -1.27 -21.33 16.26
C ASN A 64 -0.74 -21.99 17.56
N ARG A 65 -0.93 -21.34 18.69
CA ARG A 65 -0.64 -21.91 20.02
C ARG A 65 -1.80 -22.69 20.62
N LEU A 66 -2.98 -22.56 20.04
CA LEU A 66 -4.15 -23.36 20.43
C LEU A 66 -4.10 -24.73 19.75
N PRO A 67 -4.84 -25.74 20.29
CA PRO A 67 -4.98 -27.02 19.60
C PRO A 67 -5.55 -26.82 18.20
N SER A 68 -4.93 -27.40 17.19
CA SER A 68 -5.45 -27.37 15.82
C SER A 68 -6.16 -28.69 15.53
N LEU A 69 -7.40 -28.61 15.04
CA LEU A 69 -8.14 -29.75 14.50
C LEU A 69 -8.07 -29.69 12.98
N THR A 70 -7.54 -30.72 12.36
CA THR A 70 -7.41 -30.85 10.90
C THR A 70 -8.20 -32.08 10.42
N LEU A 71 -8.95 -31.91 9.34
CA LEU A 71 -9.59 -32.98 8.60
C LEU A 71 -8.88 -33.12 7.25
N ASP A 72 -8.22 -34.26 7.05
CA ASP A 72 -7.51 -34.58 5.84
C ASP A 72 -8.33 -35.60 5.04
N LEU A 73 -8.78 -35.24 3.85
CA LEU A 73 -9.58 -36.10 2.97
C LEU A 73 -8.88 -36.28 1.63
N THR A 74 -8.71 -37.53 1.24
CA THR A 74 -8.28 -37.90 -0.12
C THR A 74 -9.37 -38.80 -0.73
N PRO A 75 -10.41 -38.23 -1.35
CA PRO A 75 -11.58 -38.98 -1.77
C PRO A 75 -11.33 -39.94 -2.92
N ALA A 76 -10.30 -39.70 -3.74
CA ALA A 76 -9.99 -40.54 -4.87
C ALA A 76 -8.52 -40.46 -5.24
N LYS A 77 -7.85 -41.59 -5.24
CA LYS A 77 -6.48 -41.73 -5.69
C LYS A 77 -6.35 -43.02 -6.46
N TYR A 78 -6.07 -42.96 -7.76
CA TYR A 78 -5.93 -44.10 -8.63
C TYR A 78 -4.48 -44.26 -9.04
N TYR A 79 -3.97 -45.50 -8.86
CA TYR A 79 -2.63 -45.88 -9.27
C TYR A 79 -2.70 -46.95 -10.33
N ARG A 80 -1.87 -46.80 -11.34
CA ARG A 80 -1.61 -47.83 -12.34
C ARG A 80 -0.10 -47.91 -12.54
N TYR A 81 0.47 -49.07 -12.23
CA TYR A 81 1.89 -49.29 -12.41
C TYR A 81 2.15 -50.77 -12.81
N ILE A 82 3.25 -51.01 -13.50
CA ILE A 82 3.71 -52.32 -13.90
C ILE A 82 4.91 -52.67 -13.02
N THR A 83 4.80 -53.79 -12.31
CA THR A 83 5.90 -54.32 -11.48
C THR A 83 6.31 -55.69 -11.92
N GLN A 84 7.59 -55.95 -11.92
CA GLN A 84 8.16 -57.24 -12.08
C GLN A 84 7.89 -58.08 -10.84
N ARG A 85 7.31 -59.27 -10.98
CA ARG A 85 7.05 -60.20 -9.90
C ARG A 85 7.45 -61.59 -10.37
N TYR A 86 8.06 -62.35 -9.49
CA TYR A 86 8.39 -63.74 -9.69
C TYR A 86 7.10 -64.59 -9.73
N ASP A 87 6.92 -65.35 -10.83
CA ASP A 87 5.85 -66.33 -10.95
C ASP A 87 6.39 -67.73 -10.70
N SER A 88 5.94 -68.38 -9.63
CA SER A 88 6.37 -69.67 -9.22
C SER A 88 5.93 -70.83 -10.17
N ASN A 89 4.97 -70.57 -11.05
CA ASN A 89 4.52 -71.56 -12.01
C ASN A 89 5.40 -71.60 -13.30
N GLU A 90 5.95 -70.45 -13.66
CA GLU A 90 6.79 -70.28 -14.85
C GLU A 90 8.28 -70.16 -14.51
N ASP A 91 8.63 -70.18 -13.22
CA ASP A 91 9.99 -70.05 -12.69
C ASP A 91 10.75 -68.84 -13.26
N MET A 92 10.03 -67.75 -13.53
CA MET A 92 10.57 -66.50 -14.10
C MET A 92 9.88 -65.27 -13.56
N ASP A 93 10.56 -64.12 -13.74
CA ASP A 93 10.00 -62.82 -13.41
C ASP A 93 9.06 -62.36 -14.55
N VAL A 94 7.81 -62.13 -14.20
CA VAL A 94 6.78 -61.64 -15.13
C VAL A 94 6.35 -60.21 -14.78
N TYR A 95 6.20 -59.37 -15.78
CA TYR A 95 5.65 -58.01 -15.59
C TYR A 95 4.13 -58.10 -15.46
N ARG A 96 3.64 -57.69 -14.26
CA ARG A 96 2.20 -57.63 -13.96
C ARG A 96 1.75 -56.22 -13.72
N GLU A 97 0.64 -55.89 -14.37
CA GLU A 97 -0.05 -54.61 -14.18
C GLU A 97 -0.81 -54.63 -12.87
N GLN A 98 -0.56 -53.62 -12.04
CA GLN A 98 -1.33 -53.36 -10.81
C GLN A 98 -2.14 -52.08 -10.97
N GLN A 99 -3.45 -52.18 -10.73
CA GLN A 99 -4.37 -51.08 -10.71
C GLN A 99 -5.01 -51.02 -9.33
N MET A 100 -4.92 -49.86 -8.68
CA MET A 100 -5.40 -49.68 -7.32
C MET A 100 -6.12 -48.33 -7.17
N PHE A 101 -7.30 -48.39 -6.62
CA PHE A 101 -8.02 -47.22 -6.15
C PHE A 101 -7.93 -47.12 -4.62
N SER A 102 -7.61 -45.97 -4.11
CA SER A 102 -7.64 -45.70 -2.66
C SER A 102 -8.38 -44.42 -2.37
N ALA A 103 -9.03 -44.40 -1.20
CA ALA A 103 -9.62 -43.22 -0.59
C ALA A 103 -9.27 -43.22 0.88
N SER A 104 -8.92 -42.07 1.44
CA SER A 104 -8.56 -41.94 2.85
C SER A 104 -9.20 -40.72 3.48
N GLY A 105 -9.52 -40.85 4.76
CA GLY A 105 -10.00 -39.75 5.58
C GLY A 105 -9.39 -39.81 6.98
N GLY A 106 -8.87 -38.68 7.46
CA GLY A 106 -8.24 -38.62 8.77
C GLY A 106 -8.62 -37.36 9.53
N LEU A 107 -8.81 -37.49 10.84
CA LEU A 107 -8.93 -36.40 11.78
C LEU A 107 -7.69 -36.33 12.63
N SER A 108 -7.09 -35.16 12.78
CA SER A 108 -5.89 -34.98 13.61
C SER A 108 -6.03 -33.73 14.49
N ILE A 109 -5.76 -33.90 15.78
CA ILE A 109 -5.63 -32.81 16.74
C ILE A 109 -4.15 -32.69 17.07
N LYS A 110 -3.57 -31.49 16.92
CA LYS A 110 -2.17 -31.23 17.22
C LYS A 110 -2.07 -30.06 18.20
N GLN A 111 -1.22 -30.22 19.22
CA GLN A 111 -0.95 -29.20 20.22
C GLN A 111 0.55 -29.05 20.44
N ASN A 112 1.07 -27.85 20.21
CA ASN A 112 2.45 -27.50 20.49
C ASN A 112 2.62 -27.18 21.99
N LEU A 113 3.65 -27.73 22.63
CA LEU A 113 3.96 -27.51 24.03
C LEU A 113 5.16 -26.58 24.19
N ASP A 114 4.95 -25.39 24.74
CA ASP A 114 6.00 -24.34 24.87
C ASP A 114 7.15 -24.77 25.81
N TRP A 115 6.85 -25.54 26.84
CA TRP A 115 7.82 -25.87 27.90
C TRP A 115 8.80 -26.97 27.48
N THR A 116 8.33 -27.94 26.72
CA THR A 116 9.20 -29.03 26.20
C THR A 116 9.74 -28.73 24.81
N GLY A 117 8.99 -27.98 24.00
CA GLY A 117 9.29 -27.76 22.58
C GLY A 117 8.83 -28.90 21.67
N GLY A 118 7.99 -29.80 22.20
CA GLY A 118 7.42 -30.90 21.46
C GLY A 118 6.00 -30.65 21.00
N THR A 119 5.47 -31.53 20.18
CA THR A 119 4.10 -31.52 19.65
C THR A 119 3.39 -32.80 20.11
N PHE A 120 2.30 -32.63 20.82
CA PHE A 120 1.36 -33.69 21.15
C PHE A 120 0.31 -33.81 20.04
N TYR A 121 -0.02 -35.04 19.64
CA TYR A 121 -1.04 -35.25 18.62
C TYR A 121 -1.94 -36.43 18.94
N ILE A 122 -3.18 -36.32 18.52
CA ILE A 122 -4.19 -37.38 18.53
C ILE A 122 -4.75 -37.43 17.11
N ASP A 123 -4.70 -38.60 16.49
CA ASP A 123 -5.24 -38.77 15.15
C ASP A 123 -6.07 -40.05 15.01
N SER A 124 -6.99 -40.03 14.08
CA SER A 124 -7.84 -41.12 13.67
C SER A 124 -7.84 -41.18 12.14
N GLU A 125 -7.69 -42.36 11.56
CA GLU A 125 -7.55 -42.55 10.13
C GLU A 125 -8.40 -43.71 9.63
N LEU A 126 -9.06 -43.54 8.50
CA LEU A 126 -9.81 -44.56 7.82
C LEU A 126 -9.35 -44.60 6.35
N ASP A 127 -8.91 -45.77 5.89
CA ASP A 127 -8.45 -46.02 4.55
C ASP A 127 -9.36 -47.06 3.86
N PHE A 128 -9.68 -46.76 2.61
CA PHE A 128 -10.32 -47.67 1.68
C PHE A 128 -9.38 -47.96 0.51
N MET A 129 -9.22 -49.24 0.17
CA MET A 129 -8.36 -49.68 -0.92
C MET A 129 -9.09 -50.74 -1.74
N ARG A 130 -9.07 -50.56 -3.07
CA ARG A 130 -9.62 -51.52 -4.01
C ARG A 130 -8.59 -51.82 -5.13
N ASN A 131 -8.20 -53.07 -5.22
CA ASN A 131 -7.35 -53.56 -6.31
C ASN A 131 -8.19 -54.11 -7.45
N PHE A 132 -7.82 -53.77 -8.71
CA PHE A 132 -8.52 -54.17 -9.94
C PHE A 132 -7.72 -55.17 -10.83
N GLY A 133 -6.50 -55.53 -10.42
CA GLY A 133 -5.64 -56.44 -11.18
C GLY A 133 -6.13 -57.90 -11.20
N ASP A 134 -5.23 -58.83 -11.46
CA ASP A 134 -5.52 -60.30 -11.54
C ASP A 134 -6.17 -60.83 -10.23
N SER A 135 -5.85 -60.28 -9.10
CA SER A 135 -6.52 -60.55 -7.80
C SER A 135 -7.32 -59.34 -7.35
N LYS A 136 -8.64 -59.31 -7.60
CA LYS A 136 -9.54 -58.29 -7.11
C LYS A 136 -9.72 -58.40 -5.63
N SER A 137 -9.38 -57.34 -4.91
CA SER A 137 -9.56 -57.29 -3.43
C SER A 137 -10.07 -55.91 -2.99
N THR A 138 -10.89 -55.89 -1.99
CA THR A 138 -11.33 -54.67 -1.29
C THR A 138 -10.91 -54.79 0.15
N GLN A 139 -10.23 -53.74 0.66
CA GLN A 139 -9.70 -53.68 2.00
C GLN A 139 -10.11 -52.38 2.66
N TYR A 140 -10.41 -52.45 3.93
CA TYR A 140 -10.60 -51.31 4.81
C TYR A 140 -9.55 -51.38 5.89
N SER A 141 -8.89 -50.28 6.15
CA SER A 141 -7.96 -50.15 7.29
C SER A 141 -8.43 -48.98 8.15
N SER A 142 -8.51 -49.17 9.42
CA SER A 142 -8.87 -48.07 10.32
C SER A 142 -7.92 -48.04 11.53
N ILE A 143 -7.49 -46.83 11.86
CA ILE A 143 -6.80 -46.52 13.10
C ILE A 143 -7.77 -45.66 13.91
N PRO A 144 -8.55 -46.26 14.85
CA PRO A 144 -9.60 -45.50 15.54
C PRO A 144 -9.04 -44.35 16.36
N VAL A 145 -7.94 -44.55 17.07
CA VAL A 145 -7.24 -43.52 17.85
C VAL A 145 -5.77 -43.85 17.93
N ARG A 146 -4.94 -42.91 17.56
CA ARG A 146 -3.51 -42.93 17.76
C ARG A 146 -3.09 -41.69 18.55
N VAL A 147 -2.42 -41.87 19.66
CA VAL A 147 -1.87 -40.80 20.50
C VAL A 147 -0.37 -40.81 20.40
N GLY A 148 0.22 -39.69 20.14
CA GLY A 148 1.66 -39.58 20.01
C GLY A 148 2.21 -38.26 20.52
N TYR A 149 3.48 -38.28 20.81
CA TYR A 149 4.26 -37.11 21.21
C TYR A 149 5.57 -37.10 20.44
N GLN A 150 5.83 -35.99 19.75
CA GLN A 150 7.05 -35.80 19.01
C GLN A 150 7.89 -34.72 19.67
N GLN A 151 9.14 -35.06 20.02
CA GLN A 151 10.08 -34.15 20.68
C GLN A 151 11.41 -34.15 19.94
N SER A 152 11.91 -32.97 19.64
CA SER A 152 13.30 -32.80 19.20
C SER A 152 14.20 -32.88 20.44
N LEU A 153 15.11 -33.87 20.48
CA LEU A 153 16.02 -34.08 21.62
C LEU A 153 17.23 -33.14 21.57
N LEU A 154 17.71 -32.85 20.35
CA LEU A 154 18.85 -31.97 20.10
C LEU A 154 18.39 -30.77 19.31
N GLY A 155 18.49 -29.59 19.90
CA GLY A 155 18.09 -28.35 19.25
C GLY A 155 17.47 -27.33 20.21
N TYR A 156 17.21 -26.14 19.74
CA TYR A 156 16.58 -25.12 20.56
C TYR A 156 15.05 -25.28 20.56
N ASN A 157 14.43 -24.91 21.67
CA ASN A 157 12.97 -24.91 21.77
C ASN A 157 12.38 -23.69 21.09
N ALA A 158 11.93 -23.84 19.83
CA ALA A 158 11.36 -22.78 19.02
C ALA A 158 10.13 -22.14 19.69
N PHE A 159 9.19 -22.95 20.22
CA PHE A 159 7.94 -22.46 20.83
C PHE A 159 8.19 -21.57 22.04
N ARG A 160 9.22 -21.89 22.84
CA ARG A 160 9.62 -21.09 24.01
C ARG A 160 10.21 -19.75 23.59
N TRP A 161 11.00 -19.71 22.51
CA TRP A 161 11.60 -18.49 22.02
C TRP A 161 10.56 -17.62 21.31
N ASP A 162 9.69 -18.17 20.50
CA ASP A 162 8.60 -17.47 19.83
C ASP A 162 7.67 -16.80 20.86
N ARG A 163 7.41 -17.47 22.00
CA ARG A 163 6.66 -16.87 23.11
C ARG A 163 7.28 -15.58 23.64
N LYS A 164 8.62 -15.44 23.59
CA LYS A 164 9.33 -14.24 24.03
C LYS A 164 9.46 -13.21 22.92
N ILE A 165 9.70 -13.67 21.71
CA ILE A 165 10.03 -12.80 20.56
C ILE A 165 8.78 -12.16 19.96
N GLU A 166 7.70 -12.91 19.78
CA GLU A 166 6.51 -12.42 19.08
C GLU A 166 5.82 -11.24 19.76
N PRO A 167 5.68 -11.16 21.09
CA PRO A 167 5.19 -9.94 21.75
C PRO A 167 6.10 -8.72 21.49
N LEU A 168 7.43 -8.90 21.48
CA LEU A 168 8.39 -7.84 21.22
C LEU A 168 8.32 -7.36 19.77
N LYS A 169 8.14 -8.27 18.82
CA LYS A 169 7.89 -7.91 17.41
C LYS A 169 6.62 -7.07 17.28
N TYR A 170 5.56 -7.45 17.96
CA TYR A 170 4.32 -6.69 17.92
C TYR A 170 4.45 -5.31 18.58
N GLU A 171 5.21 -5.19 19.68
CA GLU A 171 5.54 -3.88 20.26
C GLU A 171 6.37 -3.02 19.29
N LYS A 172 7.32 -3.62 18.59
CA LYS A 172 8.08 -2.93 17.53
C LYS A 172 7.14 -2.41 16.44
N VAL A 173 6.17 -3.21 15.99
CA VAL A 173 5.17 -2.81 14.98
C VAL A 173 4.36 -1.61 15.45
N LYS A 174 3.92 -1.57 16.72
CA LYS A 174 3.21 -0.42 17.30
C LYS A 174 4.06 0.84 17.30
N LYS A 175 5.30 0.75 17.76
CA LYS A 175 6.23 1.89 17.79
C LYS A 175 6.57 2.37 16.39
N GLN A 176 6.73 1.45 15.46
CA GLN A 176 6.99 1.79 14.05
C GLN A 176 5.79 2.49 13.41
N PHE A 177 4.57 2.11 13.76
CA PHE A 177 3.36 2.81 13.29
C PHE A 177 3.32 4.26 13.79
N ILE A 178 3.59 4.50 15.09
CA ILE A 178 3.66 5.86 15.65
C ILE A 178 4.74 6.66 14.93
N TYR A 179 5.95 6.12 14.79
CA TYR A 179 7.04 6.77 14.07
C TYR A 179 6.67 7.13 12.63
N ASN A 180 6.05 6.21 11.93
CA ASN A 180 5.62 6.44 10.54
C ASN A 180 4.53 7.52 10.44
N THR A 181 3.61 7.61 11.41
CA THR A 181 2.59 8.66 11.46
C THR A 181 3.22 10.04 11.67
N GLU A 182 4.22 10.14 12.54
CA GLU A 182 4.99 11.38 12.72
C GLU A 182 5.76 11.77 11.45
N MET A 183 6.31 10.79 10.73
CA MET A 183 6.97 11.03 9.43
C MET A 183 5.99 11.60 8.39
N VAL A 184 4.74 11.12 8.35
CA VAL A 184 3.71 11.70 7.47
C VAL A 184 3.42 13.15 7.84
N SER A 185 3.36 13.45 9.14
CA SER A 185 3.16 14.82 9.62
C SER A 185 4.33 15.73 9.25
N GLU A 186 5.57 15.25 9.35
CA GLU A 186 6.78 15.98 8.92
C GLU A 186 6.77 16.26 7.41
N GLU A 187 6.44 15.24 6.60
CA GLU A 187 6.30 15.41 5.15
C GLU A 187 5.22 16.45 4.80
N ALA A 188 4.06 16.42 5.49
CA ALA A 188 2.99 17.40 5.31
C ALA A 188 3.45 18.83 5.58
N VAL A 189 4.18 19.04 6.69
CA VAL A 189 4.78 20.33 7.05
C VAL A 189 5.76 20.81 5.97
N THR A 190 6.59 19.91 5.48
CA THR A 190 7.58 20.21 4.43
C THR A 190 6.90 20.66 3.13
N TYR A 191 5.88 19.96 2.65
CA TYR A 191 5.13 20.35 1.46
C TYR A 191 4.33 21.64 1.65
N PHE A 192 3.76 21.85 2.85
CA PHE A 192 3.04 23.07 3.18
C PHE A 192 3.95 24.30 3.08
N PHE A 193 5.11 24.28 3.73
CA PHE A 193 6.05 25.41 3.68
C PHE A 193 6.72 25.58 2.31
N ALA A 194 6.94 24.49 1.57
CA ALA A 194 7.42 24.59 0.19
C ALA A 194 6.43 25.36 -0.70
N LEU A 195 5.14 25.11 -0.54
CA LEU A 195 4.10 25.88 -1.24
C LEU A 195 4.02 27.32 -0.75
N ALA A 196 4.11 27.54 0.57
CA ALA A 196 4.10 28.91 1.16
C ALA A 196 5.27 29.76 0.62
N MET A 197 6.47 29.19 0.54
CA MET A 197 7.63 29.85 -0.05
C MET A 197 7.42 30.16 -1.54
N ALA A 198 6.93 29.18 -2.30
CA ALA A 198 6.65 29.40 -3.74
C ALA A 198 5.58 30.48 -3.98
N GLN A 199 4.58 30.62 -3.10
CA GLN A 199 3.59 31.72 -3.16
C GLN A 199 4.22 33.07 -2.86
N ALA A 200 5.12 33.13 -1.88
CA ALA A 200 5.84 34.36 -1.55
C ALA A 200 6.79 34.79 -2.68
N ASP A 201 7.54 33.85 -3.26
CA ASP A 201 8.43 34.10 -4.39
C ASP A 201 7.66 34.58 -5.64
N TYR A 202 6.50 34.02 -5.89
CA TYR A 202 5.64 34.45 -7.00
C TYR A 202 5.17 35.88 -6.81
N ARG A 203 4.68 36.26 -5.61
CA ARG A 203 4.27 37.65 -5.31
C ARG A 203 5.43 38.62 -5.46
N LEU A 204 6.60 38.26 -4.94
CA LEU A 204 7.80 39.10 -5.05
C LEU A 204 8.20 39.29 -6.52
N ALA A 205 8.10 38.23 -7.33
CA ALA A 205 8.39 38.33 -8.76
C ALA A 205 7.36 39.21 -9.51
N GLU A 206 6.05 39.19 -9.14
CA GLU A 206 5.04 40.10 -9.70
C GLU A 206 5.36 41.55 -9.37
N GLU A 207 5.69 41.85 -8.11
CA GLU A 207 6.07 43.19 -7.68
C GLU A 207 7.34 43.69 -8.41
N ASN A 208 8.31 42.80 -8.61
CA ASN A 208 9.54 43.10 -9.33
C ASN A 208 9.30 43.40 -10.81
N VAL A 209 8.40 42.67 -11.48
CA VAL A 209 7.98 42.97 -12.85
C VAL A 209 7.34 44.33 -12.94
N ALA A 210 6.37 44.64 -12.07
CA ALA A 210 5.69 45.92 -12.03
C ALA A 210 6.68 47.09 -11.83
N SER A 211 7.67 46.92 -10.95
CA SER A 211 8.74 47.89 -10.71
C SER A 211 9.65 48.08 -11.95
N SER A 212 10.12 46.97 -12.55
CA SER A 212 10.99 46.97 -13.73
C SER A 212 10.31 47.55 -14.95
N ASP A 213 9.03 47.27 -15.14
CA ASP A 213 8.21 47.88 -16.22
C ASP A 213 8.08 49.40 -16.07
N THR A 214 7.87 49.86 -14.83
CA THR A 214 7.81 51.27 -14.48
C THR A 214 9.15 51.96 -14.72
N LEU A 215 10.25 51.36 -14.26
CA LEU A 215 11.61 51.91 -14.47
C LEU A 215 11.98 52.01 -15.97
N TYR A 216 11.65 50.97 -16.74
CA TYR A 216 11.85 50.98 -18.19
C TYR A 216 11.03 52.08 -18.89
N SER A 217 9.78 52.27 -18.50
CA SER A 217 8.91 53.33 -19.06
C SER A 217 9.45 54.71 -18.78
N ILE A 218 9.92 54.98 -17.54
CA ILE A 218 10.57 56.25 -17.16
C ILE A 218 11.88 56.42 -17.93
N GLY A 219 12.69 55.35 -18.05
CA GLY A 219 13.91 55.33 -18.82
C GLY A 219 13.68 55.72 -20.29
N LEU A 220 12.64 55.19 -20.89
CA LEU A 220 12.25 55.46 -22.27
C LEU A 220 11.88 56.95 -22.46
N GLN A 221 11.16 57.53 -21.51
CA GLN A 221 10.84 58.97 -21.51
C GLN A 221 12.09 59.84 -21.36
N ARG A 222 12.98 59.51 -20.43
CA ARG A 222 14.24 60.22 -20.20
C ARG A 222 15.20 60.15 -21.42
N HIS A 223 15.21 59.03 -22.09
CA HIS A 223 16.03 58.84 -23.31
C HIS A 223 15.53 59.75 -24.45
N LYS A 224 14.19 59.93 -24.61
CA LYS A 224 13.60 60.81 -25.61
C LYS A 224 14.05 62.28 -25.46
N ILE A 225 14.34 62.70 -24.22
CA ILE A 225 14.85 64.05 -23.92
C ILE A 225 16.35 64.09 -23.75
N ALA A 226 17.08 63.05 -24.22
CA ALA A 226 18.53 62.86 -24.13
C ALA A 226 19.09 62.92 -22.65
N ALA A 227 18.29 62.62 -21.64
CA ALA A 227 18.70 62.64 -20.23
C ALA A 227 19.37 61.34 -19.76
N ILE A 228 19.30 60.25 -20.52
CA ILE A 228 20.02 59.01 -20.27
C ILE A 228 20.64 58.49 -21.59
N SER A 229 21.72 57.69 -21.46
CA SER A 229 22.41 57.06 -22.57
C SER A 229 21.60 55.89 -23.15
N ARG A 230 21.92 55.53 -24.42
CA ARG A 230 21.34 54.31 -25.03
C ARG A 230 21.74 53.02 -24.28
N ALA A 231 22.96 53.00 -23.73
CA ALA A 231 23.43 51.87 -22.91
C ALA A 231 22.61 51.68 -21.64
N ASP A 232 22.30 52.78 -20.92
CA ASP A 232 21.46 52.72 -19.72
C ASP A 232 20.05 52.22 -20.06
N LEU A 233 19.46 52.68 -21.18
CA LEU A 233 18.16 52.24 -21.64
C LEU A 233 18.14 50.73 -21.98
N LEU A 234 19.23 50.20 -22.60
CA LEU A 234 19.35 48.78 -22.89
C LEU A 234 19.52 47.95 -21.61
N THR A 235 20.16 48.48 -20.60
CA THR A 235 20.26 47.84 -19.27
C THR A 235 18.87 47.73 -18.63
N LEU A 236 18.08 48.82 -18.62
CA LEU A 236 16.71 48.78 -18.11
C LEU A 236 15.82 47.80 -18.89
N GLN A 237 16.02 47.71 -20.22
CA GLN A 237 15.31 46.74 -21.04
C GLN A 237 15.70 45.29 -20.69
N LEU A 238 16.97 45.02 -20.44
CA LEU A 238 17.45 43.70 -20.00
C LEU A 238 16.88 43.35 -18.64
N ASP A 239 16.88 44.27 -17.67
CA ASP A 239 16.31 44.07 -16.35
C ASP A 239 14.82 43.74 -16.42
N LYS A 240 14.04 44.44 -17.28
CA LYS A 240 12.63 44.13 -17.55
C LYS A 240 12.47 42.68 -18.07
N VAL A 241 13.28 42.26 -19.09
CA VAL A 241 13.21 40.91 -19.64
C VAL A 241 13.57 39.85 -18.56
N ASN A 242 14.58 40.11 -17.75
CA ASN A 242 15.00 39.24 -16.67
C ASN A 242 13.92 39.12 -15.59
N ALA A 243 13.24 40.22 -15.23
CA ALA A 243 12.13 40.20 -14.27
C ALA A 243 10.96 39.34 -14.80
N HIS A 244 10.57 39.47 -16.07
CA HIS A 244 9.54 38.64 -16.70
C HIS A 244 9.94 37.15 -16.73
N ASN A 245 11.21 36.81 -17.01
CA ASN A 245 11.70 35.43 -16.96
C ASN A 245 11.64 34.86 -15.53
N THR A 246 11.99 35.67 -14.54
CA THR A 246 11.89 35.29 -13.12
C THR A 246 10.46 35.01 -12.72
N LEU A 247 9.49 35.84 -13.15
CA LEU A 247 8.07 35.63 -12.90
C LEU A 247 7.57 34.30 -13.51
N GLN A 248 7.96 34.01 -14.77
CA GLN A 248 7.60 32.74 -15.39
C GLN A 248 8.13 31.54 -14.63
N ASN A 249 9.41 31.61 -14.19
CA ASN A 249 10.01 30.56 -13.38
C ASN A 249 9.32 30.40 -12.04
N ALA A 250 8.99 31.49 -11.36
CA ALA A 250 8.24 31.47 -10.10
C ALA A 250 6.83 30.87 -10.28
N GLN A 251 6.15 31.18 -11.40
CA GLN A 251 4.86 30.59 -11.73
C GLN A 251 4.93 29.08 -11.93
N ILE A 252 5.99 28.59 -12.59
CA ILE A 252 6.21 27.15 -12.76
C ILE A 252 6.49 26.49 -11.42
N ALA A 253 7.32 27.10 -10.57
CA ALA A 253 7.64 26.62 -9.23
C ALA A 253 6.39 26.53 -8.34
N LEU A 254 5.54 27.56 -8.37
CA LEU A 254 4.26 27.60 -7.66
C LEU A 254 3.35 26.44 -8.08
N LYS A 255 3.17 26.24 -9.40
CA LYS A 255 2.35 25.14 -9.92
C LYS A 255 2.89 23.77 -9.50
N ARG A 256 4.20 23.60 -9.51
CA ARG A 256 4.85 22.34 -9.04
C ARG A 256 4.59 22.11 -7.56
N ALA A 257 4.79 23.12 -6.71
CA ALA A 257 4.57 23.01 -5.28
C ALA A 257 3.10 22.69 -4.95
N MET A 258 2.14 23.36 -5.64
CA MET A 258 0.71 23.05 -5.51
C MET A 258 0.38 21.62 -5.91
N PHE A 259 0.92 21.16 -7.04
CA PHE A 259 0.71 19.79 -7.50
C PHE A 259 1.31 18.75 -6.52
N SER A 260 2.50 19.02 -5.98
CA SER A 260 3.15 18.13 -5.01
C SER A 260 2.34 18.00 -3.73
N LEU A 261 1.85 19.12 -3.17
CA LEU A 261 1.01 19.09 -1.97
C LEU A 261 -0.34 18.42 -2.25
N ALA A 262 -1.02 18.75 -3.36
CA ALA A 262 -2.29 18.13 -3.73
C ALA A 262 -2.16 16.62 -3.93
N SER A 263 -1.09 16.18 -4.60
CA SER A 263 -0.79 14.76 -4.80
C SER A 263 -0.49 14.03 -3.49
N PHE A 264 0.25 14.66 -2.59
CA PHE A 264 0.56 14.11 -1.28
C PHE A 264 -0.68 13.94 -0.40
N LEU A 265 -1.57 14.95 -0.40
CA LEU A 265 -2.84 14.93 0.33
C LEU A 265 -3.93 14.09 -0.36
N ASN A 266 -3.64 13.52 -1.53
CA ASN A 266 -4.60 12.78 -2.35
C ASN A 266 -5.85 13.62 -2.72
N LEU A 267 -5.64 14.92 -2.97
CA LEU A 267 -6.66 15.84 -3.47
C LEU A 267 -6.74 15.79 -5.01
N ASP A 268 -7.82 16.32 -5.58
CA ASP A 268 -7.93 16.44 -7.05
C ASP A 268 -6.80 17.35 -7.58
N LYS A 269 -6.15 16.93 -8.67
CA LYS A 269 -5.01 17.60 -9.29
C LYS A 269 -5.32 19.03 -9.78
N ASN A 270 -6.59 19.35 -9.96
CA ASN A 270 -7.07 20.67 -10.39
C ASN A 270 -7.48 21.58 -9.23
N THR A 271 -7.29 21.14 -7.99
CA THR A 271 -7.62 21.94 -6.80
C THR A 271 -6.64 23.11 -6.66
N VAL A 272 -7.18 24.32 -6.55
CA VAL A 272 -6.39 25.50 -6.18
C VAL A 272 -6.30 25.56 -4.67
N ILE A 273 -5.08 25.54 -4.15
CA ILE A 273 -4.80 25.57 -2.71
C ILE A 273 -4.41 26.99 -2.33
N GLU A 274 -5.20 27.59 -1.45
CA GLU A 274 -4.90 28.83 -0.77
C GLU A 274 -4.44 28.52 0.66
N LEU A 275 -3.20 28.93 0.99
CA LEU A 275 -2.64 28.67 2.30
C LEU A 275 -2.97 29.82 3.26
N ASP A 276 -3.41 29.45 4.46
CA ASP A 276 -3.41 30.33 5.62
C ASP A 276 -2.13 30.09 6.43
N ILE A 277 -1.17 31.01 6.26
CA ILE A 277 0.16 30.87 6.85
C ILE A 277 0.07 31.27 8.32
N PRO A 278 0.45 30.38 9.26
CA PRO A 278 0.44 30.69 10.68
C PRO A 278 1.34 31.91 10.95
N GLY A 279 0.81 32.86 11.70
CA GLY A 279 1.58 34.02 12.14
C GLY A 279 2.82 33.58 12.93
N ARG A 280 3.76 34.53 13.11
CA ARG A 280 5.00 34.27 13.87
C ARG A 280 4.66 33.59 15.20
N PRO A 281 5.24 32.42 15.52
CA PRO A 281 4.93 31.76 16.78
C PRO A 281 5.27 32.70 17.95
N THR A 282 4.25 33.14 18.66
CA THR A 282 4.38 33.84 19.96
C THR A 282 4.63 32.78 21.03
N GLY A 283 5.63 31.95 20.84
CA GLY A 283 5.85 30.78 21.65
C GLY A 283 6.84 31.04 22.77
N LYS A 284 6.46 30.79 23.99
CA LYS A 284 7.36 30.29 24.99
C LYS A 284 7.99 29.02 24.47
N MET A 285 9.30 29.05 24.14
CA MET A 285 10.06 27.81 24.06
C MET A 285 9.96 27.14 25.45
N ILE A 286 9.44 25.94 25.48
CA ILE A 286 9.46 25.07 26.66
C ILE A 286 10.85 24.52 26.81
#